data_b345ed346ffc6296fc718265506accce
#
_entry.id   b345ed346ffc6296fc718265506accce
#
_cell.length_a   1.000
_cell.length_b   1.000
_cell.length_c   1.000
_cell.angle_alpha   90.00
_cell.angle_beta   90.00
_cell.angle_gamma   90.00
#
_symmetry.space_group_name_H-M   'P 1'
#
loop_
_entity.id
_entity.type
_entity.pdbx_description
1 polymer ?
#
loop_
_entity_poly.entity_id
_entity_poly.type
_entity_poly.pdbx_seq_one_letter_code
_entity_poly.pdbx_strand_id
1 'polypeptide(L)'
;YAADSVKLALQKQRIDSLRTVTPGIPVVVEKDTLFYLYAKRGGHTPQQRAKDVSNVIEALGTRFNLRPDSVYLESTDIVTDLMYGEKVIISFTDQDALWENCTRDQLAASKRHVVVDKLKAMQKEHSLWQLGKRILYFILVLVGQFFLFKFTNWLFRKLKLRIQKLKDTKLKPIS
;
A
#
# COMPACT_ATOMS: atom_id res chain seq x y z
N TYR A 1 6.29 43.36 7.18
CA TYR A 1 6.20 42.56 8.43
C TYR A 1 4.88 42.82 9.18
N ALA A 2 4.50 44.10 9.48
CA ALA A 2 3.25 44.39 10.22
C ALA A 2 1.99 44.02 9.44
N ALA A 3 1.95 44.24 8.13
CA ALA A 3 0.80 43.90 7.28
C ALA A 3 0.58 42.39 7.17
N ASP A 4 1.64 41.59 7.16
CA ASP A 4 1.56 40.13 7.07
C ASP A 4 1.08 39.50 8.38
N SER A 5 1.51 40.04 9.52
CA SER A 5 1.05 39.58 10.84
C SER A 5 -0.43 39.89 11.07
N VAL A 6 -0.92 41.04 10.64
CA VAL A 6 -2.35 41.43 10.71
C VAL A 6 -3.18 40.51 9.79
N LYS A 7 -2.72 40.22 8.58
CA LYS A 7 -3.38 39.33 7.64
C LYS A 7 -3.49 37.92 8.20
N LEU A 8 -2.43 37.40 8.80
CA LEU A 8 -2.40 36.10 9.44
C LEU A 8 -3.36 36.00 10.63
N ALA A 9 -3.42 37.05 11.47
CA ALA A 9 -4.34 37.11 12.59
C ALA A 9 -5.81 37.10 12.14
N LEU A 10 -6.15 37.84 11.09
CA LEU A 10 -7.49 37.88 10.50
C LEU A 10 -7.85 36.50 9.89
N GLN A 11 -6.92 35.85 9.21
CA GLN A 11 -7.13 34.51 8.68
C GLN A 11 -7.37 33.50 9.81
N LYS A 12 -6.60 33.56 10.89
CA LYS A 12 -6.77 32.71 12.06
C LYS A 12 -8.17 32.89 12.68
N GLN A 13 -8.58 34.14 12.92
CA GLN A 13 -9.90 34.45 13.46
C GLN A 13 -11.04 33.90 12.58
N ARG A 14 -10.92 34.05 11.26
CA ARG A 14 -11.88 33.49 10.30
C ARG A 14 -11.92 31.97 10.34
N ILE A 15 -10.76 31.30 10.40
CA ILE A 15 -10.67 29.83 10.47
C ILE A 15 -11.23 29.34 11.80
N ASP A 16 -10.95 30.01 12.91
CA ASP A 16 -11.50 29.64 14.23
C ASP A 16 -13.04 29.66 14.25
N SER A 17 -13.67 30.65 13.58
CA SER A 17 -15.12 30.67 13.45
C SER A 17 -15.68 29.61 12.50
N LEU A 18 -14.93 29.18 11.49
CA LEU A 18 -15.35 28.16 10.52
C LEU A 18 -15.06 26.74 10.99
N ARG A 19 -14.14 26.55 11.94
CA ARG A 19 -13.66 25.22 12.39
C ARG A 19 -14.80 24.32 12.92
N THR A 20 -15.81 24.91 13.55
CA THR A 20 -16.97 24.19 14.09
C THR A 20 -17.99 23.81 13.03
N VAL A 21 -17.99 24.50 11.89
CA VAL A 21 -19.03 24.37 10.84
C VAL A 21 -18.54 23.65 9.60
N THR A 22 -17.22 23.70 9.33
CA THR A 22 -16.64 23.12 8.12
C THR A 22 -16.22 21.69 8.37
N PRO A 23 -16.86 20.70 7.71
CA PRO A 23 -16.43 19.31 7.81
C PRO A 23 -15.07 19.13 7.14
N GLY A 24 -14.14 18.45 7.84
CA GLY A 24 -12.88 18.01 7.24
C GLY A 24 -13.12 16.89 6.23
N ILE A 25 -12.37 16.90 5.16
CA ILE A 25 -12.40 15.85 4.15
C ILE A 25 -11.37 14.78 4.52
N PRO A 26 -11.80 13.53 4.76
CA PRO A 26 -10.89 12.48 5.18
C PRO A 26 -9.98 12.02 4.04
N VAL A 27 -8.72 11.83 4.35
CA VAL A 27 -7.78 11.07 3.52
C VAL A 27 -7.93 9.61 3.94
N VAL A 28 -8.52 8.80 3.06
CA VAL A 28 -8.82 7.39 3.32
C VAL A 28 -7.90 6.52 2.48
N VAL A 29 -7.20 5.58 3.12
CA VAL A 29 -6.33 4.61 2.47
C VAL A 29 -6.81 3.21 2.85
N GLU A 30 -7.21 2.41 1.86
CA GLU A 30 -7.93 1.15 2.04
C GLU A 30 -9.26 1.37 2.80
N LYS A 31 -9.29 1.19 4.11
CA LYS A 31 -10.47 1.39 4.97
C LYS A 31 -10.20 2.34 6.13
N ASP A 32 -8.97 2.84 6.25
CA ASP A 32 -8.55 3.65 7.38
C ASP A 32 -8.53 5.13 7.00
N THR A 33 -9.12 5.97 7.85
CA THR A 33 -8.98 7.43 7.76
C THR A 33 -7.69 7.83 8.44
N LEU A 34 -6.77 8.41 7.67
CA LEU A 34 -5.46 8.83 8.18
C LEU A 34 -5.51 10.21 8.85
N PHE A 35 -6.08 11.17 8.16
CA PHE A 35 -6.24 12.56 8.64
C PHE A 35 -7.26 13.30 7.79
N TYR A 36 -7.54 14.56 8.14
CA TYR A 36 -8.52 15.39 7.44
C TYR A 36 -7.85 16.58 6.77
N LEU A 37 -8.40 17.02 5.64
CA LEU A 37 -8.01 18.22 4.90
C LEU A 37 -9.17 19.20 4.83
N TYR A 38 -8.87 20.48 5.02
CA TYR A 38 -9.87 21.56 5.06
C TYR A 38 -9.63 22.60 3.97
N ALA A 39 -8.37 22.89 3.64
CA ALA A 39 -8.00 23.99 2.79
C ALA A 39 -7.92 23.59 1.30
N LYS A 40 -8.34 24.53 0.42
CA LYS A 40 -8.05 24.45 -1.02
C LYS A 40 -6.59 24.81 -1.28
N ARG A 41 -6.02 24.26 -2.34
CA ARG A 41 -4.66 24.61 -2.77
C ARG A 41 -4.53 24.56 -4.30
N GLY A 42 -3.99 25.62 -4.91
CA GLY A 42 -3.65 25.62 -6.34
C GLY A 42 -4.80 25.21 -7.26
N GLY A 43 -6.02 25.64 -6.96
CA GLY A 43 -7.22 25.23 -7.72
C GLY A 43 -7.83 23.89 -7.31
N HIS A 44 -7.12 23.05 -6.55
CA HIS A 44 -7.64 21.76 -6.05
C HIS A 44 -8.49 21.96 -4.81
N THR A 45 -9.67 21.36 -4.82
CA THR A 45 -10.56 21.30 -3.65
C THR A 45 -9.99 20.36 -2.59
N PRO A 46 -10.42 20.46 -1.31
CA PRO A 46 -10.00 19.51 -0.27
C PRO A 46 -10.32 18.06 -0.64
N GLN A 47 -11.43 17.82 -1.35
CA GLN A 47 -11.83 16.49 -1.85
C GLN A 47 -10.85 15.94 -2.88
N GLN A 48 -10.44 16.77 -3.85
CA GLN A 48 -9.45 16.37 -4.84
C GLN A 48 -8.10 16.10 -4.19
N ARG A 49 -7.65 17.00 -3.30
CA ARG A 49 -6.41 16.79 -2.53
C ARG A 49 -6.44 15.49 -1.74
N ALA A 50 -7.53 15.20 -1.01
CA ALA A 50 -7.66 13.98 -0.23
C ALA A 50 -7.59 12.74 -1.11
N LYS A 51 -8.27 12.73 -2.24
CA LYS A 51 -8.26 11.64 -3.22
C LYS A 51 -6.87 11.43 -3.81
N ASP A 52 -6.19 12.50 -4.21
CA ASP A 52 -4.84 12.42 -4.80
C ASP A 52 -3.84 11.85 -3.80
N VAL A 53 -3.89 12.29 -2.54
CA VAL A 53 -3.05 11.78 -1.46
C VAL A 53 -3.33 10.31 -1.19
N SER A 54 -4.61 9.91 -1.10
CA SER A 54 -5.00 8.51 -0.92
C SER A 54 -4.44 7.62 -2.04
N ASN A 55 -4.63 8.03 -3.30
CA ASN A 55 -4.11 7.30 -4.47
C ASN A 55 -2.58 7.17 -4.44
N VAL A 56 -1.87 8.23 -4.03
CA VAL A 56 -0.40 8.20 -3.94
C VAL A 56 0.07 7.23 -2.86
N ILE A 57 -0.56 7.26 -1.67
CA ILE A 57 -0.19 6.37 -0.56
C ILE A 57 -0.51 4.91 -0.91
N GLU A 58 -1.67 4.63 -1.51
CA GLU A 58 -2.03 3.29 -1.96
C GLU A 58 -1.05 2.77 -3.02
N ALA A 59 -0.72 3.60 -4.02
CA ALA A 59 0.26 3.24 -5.03
C ALA A 59 1.68 2.99 -4.46
N LEU A 60 2.05 3.69 -3.39
CA LEU A 60 3.30 3.44 -2.68
C LEU A 60 3.23 2.13 -1.88
N GLY A 61 2.12 1.88 -1.18
CA GLY A 61 1.91 0.69 -0.35
C GLY A 61 1.97 -0.63 -1.13
N THR A 62 1.62 -0.60 -2.43
CA THR A 62 1.71 -1.79 -3.31
C THR A 62 3.11 -2.08 -3.85
N ARG A 63 4.09 -1.19 -3.64
CA ARG A 63 5.45 -1.39 -4.14
C ARG A 63 6.19 -2.48 -3.38
N PHE A 64 6.82 -3.40 -4.13
CA PHE A 64 7.59 -4.51 -3.55
C PHE A 64 8.80 -4.04 -2.70
N ASN A 65 9.49 -2.98 -3.16
CA ASN A 65 10.68 -2.44 -2.49
C ASN A 65 10.37 -1.16 -1.72
N LEU A 66 9.19 -1.07 -1.11
CA LEU A 66 8.83 0.07 -0.27
C LEU A 66 9.75 0.15 0.95
N ARG A 67 10.28 1.34 1.20
CA ARG A 67 11.04 1.68 2.42
C ARG A 67 10.31 2.81 3.14
N PRO A 68 9.37 2.52 4.05
CA PRO A 68 8.57 3.56 4.71
C PRO A 68 9.41 4.62 5.41
N ASP A 69 10.58 4.25 5.93
CA ASP A 69 11.50 5.17 6.60
C ASP A 69 12.18 6.17 5.64
N SER A 70 12.09 5.95 4.32
CA SER A 70 12.55 6.89 3.29
C SER A 70 11.55 8.01 2.99
N VAL A 71 10.46 8.11 3.72
CA VAL A 71 9.55 9.26 3.69
C VAL A 71 10.17 10.41 4.46
N TYR A 72 10.39 11.53 3.81
CA TYR A 72 11.02 12.71 4.40
C TYR A 72 10.23 13.98 4.14
N LEU A 73 10.57 15.04 4.83
CA LEU A 73 9.99 16.37 4.69
C LEU A 73 10.98 17.28 3.95
N GLU A 74 10.47 18.01 2.98
CA GLU A 74 11.20 19.06 2.28
C GLU A 74 10.46 20.38 2.48
N SER A 75 11.09 21.30 3.21
CA SER A 75 10.49 22.60 3.54
C SER A 75 11.02 23.69 2.64
N THR A 76 10.12 24.47 2.08
CA THR A 76 10.39 25.72 1.36
C THR A 76 9.76 26.91 2.12
N ASP A 77 9.97 28.11 1.65
CA ASP A 77 9.38 29.31 2.27
C ASP A 77 7.84 29.29 2.30
N ILE A 78 7.22 28.60 1.34
CA ILE A 78 5.77 28.64 1.12
C ILE A 78 5.09 27.35 1.56
N VAL A 79 5.77 26.19 1.44
CA VAL A 79 5.17 24.87 1.68
C VAL A 79 6.17 23.93 2.34
N THR A 80 5.64 22.93 3.03
CA THR A 80 6.39 21.76 3.48
C THR A 80 5.81 20.52 2.79
N ASP A 81 6.61 19.91 1.95
CA ASP A 81 6.25 18.75 1.16
C ASP A 81 6.63 17.45 1.90
N LEU A 82 5.69 16.49 1.94
CA LEU A 82 5.97 15.14 2.36
C LEU A 82 6.35 14.33 1.12
N MET A 83 7.57 13.83 1.09
CA MET A 83 8.19 13.21 -0.09
C MET A 83 8.52 11.75 0.13
N TYR A 84 8.45 10.98 -0.96
CA TYR A 84 9.03 9.65 -1.07
C TYR A 84 9.89 9.56 -2.34
N GLY A 85 11.21 9.64 -2.18
CA GLY A 85 12.11 9.84 -3.32
C GLY A 85 11.81 11.18 -4.00
N GLU A 86 11.57 11.18 -5.29
CA GLU A 86 11.20 12.38 -6.07
C GLU A 86 9.69 12.64 -6.11
N LYS A 87 8.88 11.79 -5.46
CA LYS A 87 7.42 11.89 -5.51
C LYS A 87 6.86 12.62 -4.31
N VAL A 88 6.12 13.70 -4.56
CA VAL A 88 5.35 14.39 -3.54
C VAL A 88 4.14 13.55 -3.15
N ILE A 89 3.99 13.27 -1.86
CA ILE A 89 2.79 12.61 -1.31
C ILE A 89 1.73 13.68 -1.04
N ILE A 90 2.10 14.71 -0.28
CA ILE A 90 1.24 15.84 0.06
C ILE A 90 2.10 17.07 0.36
N SER A 91 1.56 18.23 0.04
CA SER A 91 2.15 19.53 0.41
C SER A 91 1.28 20.23 1.43
N PHE A 92 1.88 20.68 2.52
CA PHE A 92 1.23 21.43 3.57
C PHE A 92 1.56 22.92 3.44
N THR A 93 0.54 23.78 3.67
CA THR A 93 0.66 25.22 3.69
C THR A 93 0.42 25.76 5.10
N ASP A 94 0.75 27.02 5.34
CA ASP A 94 0.40 27.69 6.61
C ASP A 94 -1.10 27.72 6.84
N GLN A 95 -1.91 27.77 5.77
CA GLN A 95 -3.36 27.68 5.88
C GLN A 95 -3.81 26.30 6.41
N ASP A 96 -3.20 25.19 5.97
CA ASP A 96 -3.49 23.87 6.51
C ASP A 96 -3.14 23.80 8.00
N ALA A 97 -2.02 24.38 8.39
CA ALA A 97 -1.56 24.45 9.78
C ALA A 97 -2.50 25.25 10.70
N LEU A 98 -3.05 26.35 10.20
CA LEU A 98 -4.04 27.15 10.91
C LEU A 98 -5.31 26.35 11.27
N TRP A 99 -5.76 25.46 10.40
CA TRP A 99 -6.91 24.59 10.68
C TRP A 99 -6.66 23.63 11.85
N GLU A 100 -5.44 23.18 12.04
CA GLU A 100 -5.05 22.30 13.15
C GLU A 100 -4.43 23.05 14.34
N ASN A 101 -4.40 24.38 14.28
CA ASN A 101 -3.85 25.26 15.33
C ASN A 101 -2.41 24.92 15.73
N CYS A 102 -1.58 24.61 14.74
CA CYS A 102 -0.17 24.28 14.91
C CYS A 102 0.70 24.98 13.87
N THR A 103 2.00 24.82 13.94
CA THR A 103 2.91 25.30 12.88
C THR A 103 2.90 24.33 11.70
N ARG A 104 3.28 24.80 10.52
CA ARG A 104 3.37 23.99 9.30
C ARG A 104 4.29 22.79 9.48
N ASP A 105 5.43 22.99 10.12
CA ASP A 105 6.40 21.90 10.36
C ASP A 105 5.89 20.88 11.38
N GLN A 106 5.19 21.33 12.42
CA GLN A 106 4.54 20.43 13.38
C GLN A 106 3.46 19.60 12.70
N LEU A 107 2.63 20.25 11.85
CA LEU A 107 1.63 19.55 11.05
C LEU A 107 2.27 18.47 10.17
N ALA A 108 3.26 18.86 9.37
CA ALA A 108 3.94 17.97 8.44
C ALA A 108 4.62 16.81 9.17
N ALA A 109 5.28 17.04 10.29
CA ALA A 109 5.90 16.01 11.11
C ALA A 109 4.86 15.02 11.67
N SER A 110 3.75 15.52 12.20
CA SER A 110 2.64 14.68 12.68
C SER A 110 2.06 13.80 11.57
N LYS A 111 1.74 14.40 10.40
CA LYS A 111 1.17 13.63 9.29
C LYS A 111 2.18 12.66 8.66
N ARG A 112 3.49 13.00 8.68
CA ARG A 112 4.55 12.06 8.28
C ARG A 112 4.49 10.78 9.11
N HIS A 113 4.37 10.86 10.44
CA HIS A 113 4.26 9.68 11.31
C HIS A 113 3.08 8.82 10.90
N VAL A 114 1.90 9.40 10.74
CA VAL A 114 0.69 8.68 10.34
C VAL A 114 0.85 7.96 8.99
N VAL A 115 1.43 8.65 8.00
CA VAL A 115 1.68 8.05 6.67
C VAL A 115 2.71 6.94 6.74
N VAL A 116 3.81 7.13 7.45
CA VAL A 116 4.86 6.10 7.63
C VAL A 116 4.30 4.86 8.32
N ASP A 117 3.51 5.02 9.37
CA ASP A 117 2.91 3.90 10.10
C ASP A 117 1.92 3.13 9.21
N LYS A 118 1.10 3.83 8.41
CA LYS A 118 0.21 3.18 7.44
C LYS A 118 1.00 2.42 6.37
N LEU A 119 2.05 3.02 5.81
CA LEU A 119 2.91 2.35 4.84
C LEU A 119 3.61 1.12 5.42
N LYS A 120 4.05 1.15 6.69
CA LYS A 120 4.60 -0.01 7.40
C LYS A 120 3.56 -1.12 7.58
N ALA A 121 2.34 -0.78 7.92
CA ALA A 121 1.25 -1.74 8.04
C ALA A 121 0.94 -2.41 6.70
N MET A 122 0.79 -1.63 5.63
CA MET A 122 0.55 -2.13 4.27
C MET A 122 1.70 -3.04 3.79
N GLN A 123 2.95 -2.65 4.03
CA GLN A 123 4.12 -3.46 3.69
C GLN A 123 4.11 -4.82 4.39
N LYS A 124 3.75 -4.85 5.67
CA LYS A 124 3.66 -6.09 6.45
C LYS A 124 2.58 -7.03 5.90
N GLU A 125 1.41 -6.50 5.58
CA GLU A 125 0.31 -7.29 5.01
C GLU A 125 0.67 -7.84 3.63
N HIS A 126 1.24 -7.02 2.74
CA HIS A 126 1.69 -7.47 1.42
C HIS A 126 2.79 -8.51 1.49
N SER A 127 3.74 -8.39 2.43
CA SER A 127 4.81 -9.36 2.64
C SER A 127 4.26 -10.73 3.06
N LEU A 128 3.32 -10.77 4.01
CA LEU A 128 2.69 -12.00 4.47
C LEU A 128 1.87 -12.68 3.36
N TRP A 129 1.13 -11.90 2.57
CA TRP A 129 0.36 -12.41 1.44
C TRP A 129 1.24 -13.04 0.35
N GLN A 130 2.36 -12.38 0.03
CA GLN A 130 3.34 -12.91 -0.93
C GLN A 130 4.03 -14.18 -0.42
N LEU A 131 4.37 -14.23 0.87
CA LEU A 131 4.91 -15.43 1.51
C LEU A 131 3.91 -16.58 1.43
N GLY A 132 2.64 -16.33 1.75
CA GLY A 132 1.56 -17.31 1.64
C GLY A 132 1.41 -17.88 0.23
N LYS A 133 1.44 -17.03 -0.80
CA LYS A 133 1.42 -17.49 -2.21
C LYS A 133 2.62 -18.37 -2.56
N ARG A 134 3.82 -18.01 -2.15
CA ARG A 134 5.04 -18.81 -2.42
C ARG A 134 4.96 -20.17 -1.77
N ILE A 135 4.51 -20.25 -0.52
CA ILE A 135 4.33 -21.51 0.20
C ILE A 135 3.26 -22.37 -0.50
N LEU A 136 2.14 -21.79 -0.93
CA LEU A 136 1.09 -22.47 -1.65
C LEU A 136 1.60 -23.08 -2.97
N TYR A 137 2.37 -22.32 -3.76
CA TYR A 137 2.99 -22.84 -4.99
C TYR A 137 3.95 -23.97 -4.71
N PHE A 138 4.76 -23.88 -3.65
CA PHE A 138 5.69 -24.94 -3.25
C PHE A 138 4.94 -26.23 -2.88
N ILE A 139 3.87 -26.13 -2.10
CA ILE A 139 3.02 -27.28 -1.74
C ILE A 139 2.39 -27.89 -3.00
N LEU A 140 1.90 -27.07 -3.93
CA LEU A 140 1.27 -27.52 -5.16
C LEU A 140 2.26 -28.31 -6.04
N VAL A 141 3.51 -27.87 -6.13
CA VAL A 141 4.59 -28.58 -6.84
C VAL A 141 4.88 -29.93 -6.19
N LEU A 142 4.99 -29.98 -4.85
CA LEU A 142 5.23 -31.24 -4.12
C LEU A 142 4.08 -32.24 -4.32
N VAL A 143 2.84 -31.79 -4.26
CA VAL A 143 1.66 -32.63 -4.51
C VAL A 143 1.66 -33.14 -5.96
N GLY A 144 1.95 -32.29 -6.93
CA GLY A 144 2.08 -32.67 -8.34
C GLY A 144 3.17 -33.72 -8.55
N GLN A 145 4.34 -33.52 -7.93
CA GLN A 145 5.44 -34.48 -7.96
C GLN A 145 5.03 -35.88 -7.37
N PHE A 146 4.30 -35.86 -6.25
CA PHE A 146 3.80 -37.07 -5.61
C PHE A 146 2.79 -37.79 -6.53
N PHE A 147 1.88 -37.07 -7.18
CA PHE A 147 0.95 -37.66 -8.14
C PHE A 147 1.65 -38.22 -9.37
N LEU A 148 2.63 -37.54 -9.92
CA LEU A 148 3.44 -38.02 -11.04
C LEU A 148 4.16 -39.34 -10.67
N PHE A 149 4.78 -39.40 -9.49
CA PHE A 149 5.46 -40.59 -9.00
C PHE A 149 4.51 -41.78 -8.85
N LYS A 150 3.34 -41.55 -8.26
CA LYS A 150 2.29 -42.56 -8.10
C LYS A 150 1.72 -43.04 -9.45
N PHE A 151 1.54 -42.11 -10.39
CA PHE A 151 1.06 -42.39 -11.75
C PHE A 151 2.08 -43.22 -12.54
N THR A 152 3.36 -42.89 -12.46
CA THR A 152 4.45 -43.62 -13.11
C THR A 152 4.55 -45.04 -12.56
N ASN A 153 4.49 -45.24 -11.25
CA ASN A 153 4.49 -46.55 -10.63
C ASN A 153 3.27 -47.41 -11.02
N TRP A 154 2.09 -46.78 -11.12
CA TRP A 154 0.87 -47.45 -11.58
C TRP A 154 0.96 -47.86 -13.06
N LEU A 155 1.53 -47.01 -13.90
CA LEU A 155 1.72 -47.27 -15.33
C LEU A 155 2.70 -48.41 -15.56
N PHE A 156 3.84 -48.40 -14.86
CA PHE A 156 4.82 -49.50 -14.92
C PHE A 156 4.22 -50.86 -14.45
N ARG A 157 3.39 -50.83 -13.41
CA ARG A 157 2.70 -52.03 -12.93
C ARG A 157 1.72 -52.60 -13.96
N LYS A 158 0.98 -51.70 -14.66
CA LYS A 158 0.05 -52.10 -15.74
C LYS A 158 0.80 -52.67 -16.98
N LEU A 159 1.90 -51.99 -17.36
CA LEU A 159 2.76 -52.47 -18.47
C LEU A 159 3.35 -53.83 -18.17
N LYS A 160 3.86 -54.06 -16.97
CA LYS A 160 4.43 -55.33 -16.54
C LYS A 160 3.41 -56.47 -16.62
N LEU A 161 2.17 -56.21 -16.20
CA LEU A 161 1.07 -57.22 -16.29
C LEU A 161 0.69 -57.52 -17.76
N ARG A 162 0.71 -56.53 -18.65
CA ARG A 162 0.45 -56.75 -20.09
C ARG A 162 1.55 -57.54 -20.77
N ILE A 163 2.81 -57.26 -20.42
CA ILE A 163 3.97 -58.01 -20.98
C ILE A 163 3.95 -59.46 -20.48
N GLN A 164 3.60 -59.72 -19.23
CA GLN A 164 3.45 -61.11 -18.71
C GLN A 164 2.34 -61.88 -19.44
N LYS A 165 1.17 -61.28 -19.67
CA LYS A 165 0.08 -61.88 -20.44
C LYS A 165 0.47 -62.21 -21.89
N LEU A 166 1.28 -61.39 -22.53
CA LEU A 166 1.78 -61.61 -23.90
C LEU A 166 2.85 -62.76 -23.92
N LYS A 167 3.66 -62.92 -22.89
CA LYS A 167 4.62 -64.02 -22.76
C LYS A 167 3.91 -65.37 -22.59
N ASP A 168 2.90 -65.42 -21.74
CA ASP A 168 2.12 -66.65 -21.48
C ASP A 168 1.33 -67.09 -22.70
N THR A 169 0.91 -66.16 -23.59
CA THR A 169 0.16 -66.47 -24.79
C THR A 169 1.03 -66.89 -25.96
N LYS A 170 2.33 -66.53 -26.01
CA LYS A 170 3.27 -66.88 -27.09
C LYS A 170 4.16 -68.08 -26.78
N LEU A 171 4.18 -68.56 -25.55
CA LEU A 171 5.00 -69.69 -25.12
C LEU A 171 4.14 -70.93 -24.72
N LYS A 172 3.03 -71.23 -25.44
CA LYS A 172 2.51 -72.62 -25.43
C LYS A 172 3.42 -73.39 -26.33
N PRO A 173 4.15 -74.36 -25.80
CA PRO A 173 4.90 -75.29 -26.63
C PRO A 173 3.91 -76.13 -27.43
N ILE A 174 4.15 -76.20 -28.76
CA ILE A 174 3.55 -77.17 -29.64
C ILE A 174 4.13 -78.54 -29.24
N SER A 175 3.31 -79.33 -28.63
CA SER A 175 3.55 -80.74 -28.36
C SER A 175 2.76 -81.56 -29.35
#